data_9f5cd918b30b1e7ba34495cc0b24836b
#
_entry.id   9f5cd918b30b1e7ba34495cc0b24836b
#
_cell.length_a   1.000
_cell.length_b   1.000
_cell.length_c   1.000
_cell.angle_alpha   90.00
_cell.angle_beta   90.00
_cell.angle_gamma   90.00
#
_symmetry.space_group_name_H-M   'P 1'
#
loop_
_entity.id
_entity.type
_entity.pdbx_description
1 polymer ?
#
loop_
_entity_poly.entity_id
_entity_poly.type
_entity_poly.pdbx_seq_one_letter_code
_entity_poly.pdbx_strand_id
1 'polypeptide(L)'
;MSDEKTPQQVKQLQQRIQELLDVYVQQEKFDFRMIVSGEYRQQDGWLHILVVPDREDVSGAECAEALTVVESRLYRLDHVEHVLLMPVLMAA
;
A
#
# COMPACT_ATOMS: atom_id res chain seq x y z
N MET A 1 -21.47 -13.92 6.91
CA MET A 1 -20.62 -13.11 7.77
C MET A 1 -19.79 -12.16 6.93
N SER A 2 -19.69 -10.94 7.37
CA SER A 2 -18.91 -9.95 6.67
C SER A 2 -17.44 -10.09 7.03
N ASP A 3 -16.57 -10.21 6.02
CA ASP A 3 -15.13 -10.22 6.23
C ASP A 3 -14.56 -8.80 6.25
N GLU A 4 -15.44 -7.81 6.30
CA GLU A 4 -15.02 -6.43 6.31
C GLU A 4 -14.28 -6.07 7.60
N LYS A 5 -13.24 -5.28 7.44
CA LYS A 5 -12.49 -4.78 8.57
C LYS A 5 -13.15 -3.51 9.11
N THR A 6 -13.03 -3.32 10.42
CA THR A 6 -13.50 -2.07 11.03
C THR A 6 -12.58 -0.91 10.59
N PRO A 7 -13.07 0.34 10.67
CA PRO A 7 -12.20 1.49 10.36
C PRO A 7 -10.92 1.52 11.18
N GLN A 8 -10.98 1.07 12.43
CA GLN A 8 -9.78 1.03 13.26
C GLN A 8 -8.78 -0.02 12.76
N GLN A 9 -9.27 -1.19 12.36
CA GLN A 9 -8.42 -2.23 11.77
C GLN A 9 -7.77 -1.75 10.48
N VAL A 10 -8.54 -1.05 9.65
CA VAL A 10 -7.99 -0.47 8.40
C VAL A 10 -6.90 0.53 8.72
N LYS A 11 -7.13 1.40 9.71
CA LYS A 11 -6.13 2.40 10.10
C LYS A 11 -4.83 1.75 10.56
N GLN A 12 -4.92 0.68 11.35
CA GLN A 12 -3.74 -0.05 11.81
C GLN A 12 -2.99 -0.67 10.62
N LEU A 13 -3.72 -1.23 9.67
CA LEU A 13 -3.11 -1.77 8.46
C LEU A 13 -2.44 -0.69 7.62
N GLN A 14 -3.09 0.44 7.48
CA GLN A 14 -2.51 1.56 6.73
C GLN A 14 -1.19 2.01 7.36
N GLN A 15 -1.13 2.08 8.69
CA GLN A 15 0.11 2.44 9.38
C GLN A 15 1.20 1.39 9.16
N ARG A 16 0.84 0.12 9.23
CA ARG A 16 1.80 -0.97 9.01
C ARG A 16 2.31 -0.96 7.56
N ILE A 17 1.42 -0.74 6.62
CA ILE A 17 1.79 -0.65 5.21
C ILE A 17 2.73 0.52 4.98
N GLN A 18 2.47 1.66 5.62
CA GLN A 18 3.36 2.81 5.52
C GLN A 18 4.76 2.49 6.03
N GLU A 19 4.86 1.77 7.15
CA GLU A 19 6.16 1.35 7.68
C GLU A 19 6.91 0.46 6.68
N LEU A 20 6.22 -0.51 6.09
CA LEU A 20 6.83 -1.40 5.11
C LEU A 20 7.25 -0.67 3.85
N LEU A 21 6.45 0.29 3.40
CA LEU A 21 6.80 1.12 2.25
C LEU A 21 8.05 1.95 2.54
N ASP A 22 8.13 2.56 3.71
CA ASP A 22 9.27 3.38 4.08
C ASP A 22 10.56 2.55 4.14
N VAL A 23 10.47 1.35 4.68
CA VAL A 23 11.61 0.43 4.73
C VAL A 23 12.06 0.06 3.31
N TYR A 24 11.10 -0.27 2.44
CA TYR A 24 11.43 -0.66 1.06
C TYR A 24 12.08 0.49 0.30
N VAL A 25 11.54 1.69 0.44
CA VAL A 25 12.12 2.89 -0.20
C VAL A 25 13.56 3.11 0.25
N GLN A 26 13.82 2.93 1.53
CA GLN A 26 15.18 3.04 2.07
C GLN A 26 16.11 1.97 1.53
N GLN A 27 15.65 0.72 1.51
CA GLN A 27 16.45 -0.41 1.03
C GLN A 27 16.84 -0.27 -0.43
N GLU A 28 15.92 0.21 -1.25
CA GLU A 28 16.14 0.36 -2.68
C GLU A 28 16.72 1.73 -3.05
N LYS A 29 16.90 2.59 -2.06
CA LYS A 29 17.48 3.93 -2.23
C LYS A 29 16.74 4.76 -3.26
N PHE A 30 15.40 4.66 -3.23
CA PHE A 30 14.57 5.51 -4.08
C PHE A 30 14.66 6.96 -3.63
N ASP A 31 14.56 7.88 -4.58
CA ASP A 31 14.58 9.32 -4.29
C ASP A 31 13.16 9.90 -4.14
N PHE A 32 12.18 9.04 -3.94
CA PHE A 32 10.79 9.44 -3.70
C PHE A 32 10.22 8.58 -2.59
N ARG A 33 9.11 9.05 -2.02
CA ARG A 33 8.38 8.30 -1.01
C ARG A 33 7.05 7.82 -1.57
N MET A 34 6.54 6.72 -1.02
CA MET A 34 5.21 6.22 -1.32
C MET A 34 4.36 6.37 -0.07
N ILE A 35 3.23 7.04 -0.22
CA ILE A 35 2.41 7.46 0.92
C ILE A 35 1.04 6.82 0.82
N VAL A 36 0.61 6.17 1.91
CA VAL A 36 -0.74 5.66 2.01
C VAL A 36 -1.68 6.87 2.14
N SER A 37 -2.60 7.01 1.17
CA SER A 37 -3.41 8.22 1.03
C SER A 37 -4.47 8.39 2.10
N GLY A 38 -4.80 7.35 2.83
CA GLY A 38 -5.92 7.36 3.77
C GLY A 38 -7.23 6.92 3.15
N GLU A 39 -7.32 6.91 1.85
CA GLU A 39 -8.51 6.41 1.16
C GLU A 39 -8.43 4.90 0.96
N TYR A 40 -9.56 4.24 1.12
CA TYR A 40 -9.61 2.81 0.92
C TYR A 40 -11.02 2.41 0.49
N ARG A 41 -11.11 1.19 -0.02
CA ARG A 41 -12.40 0.60 -0.42
C ARG A 41 -12.43 -0.86 -0.02
N GLN A 42 -13.55 -1.31 0.53
CA GLN A 42 -13.76 -2.73 0.81
C GLN A 42 -14.81 -3.27 -0.14
N GLN A 43 -14.47 -4.34 -0.86
CA GLN A 43 -15.37 -4.92 -1.85
C GLN A 43 -15.05 -6.40 -2.01
N ASP A 44 -16.08 -7.25 -1.92
CA ASP A 44 -15.97 -8.69 -2.17
C ASP A 44 -14.89 -9.37 -1.31
N GLY A 45 -14.76 -8.95 -0.07
CA GLY A 45 -13.79 -9.52 0.85
C GLY A 45 -12.38 -8.98 0.68
N TRP A 46 -12.16 -8.04 -0.24
CA TRP A 46 -10.86 -7.43 -0.48
C TRP A 46 -10.82 -6.01 0.05
N LEU A 47 -9.70 -5.65 0.63
CA LEU A 47 -9.44 -4.28 1.06
C LEU A 47 -8.47 -3.65 0.05
N HIS A 48 -8.94 -2.60 -0.62
CA HIS A 48 -8.14 -1.85 -1.58
C HIS A 48 -7.63 -0.59 -0.90
N ILE A 49 -6.32 -0.47 -0.78
CA ILE A 49 -5.69 0.70 -0.15
C ILE A 49 -4.94 1.48 -1.22
N LEU A 50 -5.20 2.76 -1.30
CA LEU A 50 -4.58 3.62 -2.29
C LEU A 50 -3.24 4.15 -1.78
N VAL A 51 -2.24 4.09 -2.63
CA VAL A 51 -0.88 4.56 -2.32
C VAL A 51 -0.48 5.56 -3.39
N VAL A 52 0.06 6.69 -2.96
CA VAL A 52 0.41 7.79 -3.85
C VAL A 52 1.90 8.08 -3.70
N PRO A 53 2.66 8.19 -4.82
CA PRO A 53 4.03 8.69 -4.72
C PRO A 53 4.02 10.18 -4.38
N ASP A 54 5.07 10.65 -3.74
CA ASP A 54 5.17 12.05 -3.35
C ASP A 54 5.65 12.97 -4.48
N ARG A 55 5.84 12.42 -5.68
CA ARG A 55 6.29 13.14 -6.86
C ARG A 55 5.49 12.70 -8.07
N GLU A 56 5.36 13.58 -9.05
CA GLU A 56 4.59 13.30 -10.25
C GLU A 56 5.35 12.48 -11.30
N ASP A 57 6.68 12.53 -11.26
CA ASP A 57 7.53 11.94 -12.28
C ASP A 57 7.98 10.51 -11.97
N VAL A 58 7.27 9.84 -11.08
CA VAL A 58 7.61 8.47 -10.69
C VAL A 58 7.03 7.47 -11.69
N SER A 59 7.86 6.50 -12.09
CA SER A 59 7.43 5.45 -13.00
C SER A 59 6.33 4.59 -12.38
N GLY A 60 5.27 4.35 -13.15
CA GLY A 60 4.20 3.45 -12.72
C GLY A 60 4.70 2.04 -12.47
N ALA A 61 5.70 1.59 -13.25
CA ALA A 61 6.28 0.26 -13.07
C ALA A 61 7.03 0.15 -11.74
N GLU A 62 7.78 1.19 -11.36
CA GLU A 62 8.48 1.20 -10.07
C GLU A 62 7.50 1.18 -8.91
N CYS A 63 6.41 1.96 -9.00
CA CYS A 63 5.36 1.94 -7.98
C CYS A 63 4.71 0.57 -7.87
N ALA A 64 4.33 -0.02 -8.99
CA ALA A 64 3.67 -1.32 -8.99
C ALA A 64 4.56 -2.40 -8.40
N GLU A 65 5.85 -2.40 -8.73
CA GLU A 65 6.80 -3.36 -8.18
C GLU A 65 6.94 -3.20 -6.67
N ALA A 66 7.05 -1.97 -6.19
CA ALA A 66 7.15 -1.69 -4.77
C ALA A 66 5.91 -2.19 -4.02
N LEU A 67 4.73 -1.94 -4.56
CA LEU A 67 3.49 -2.38 -3.94
C LEU A 67 3.38 -3.89 -3.88
N THR A 68 3.81 -4.58 -4.94
CA THR A 68 3.81 -6.04 -4.97
C THR A 68 4.72 -6.61 -3.89
N VAL A 69 5.90 -6.03 -3.71
CA VAL A 69 6.85 -6.46 -2.68
C VAL A 69 6.25 -6.25 -1.29
N VAL A 70 5.65 -5.09 -1.05
CA VAL A 70 5.05 -4.78 0.25
C VAL A 70 3.87 -5.70 0.55
N GLU A 71 3.03 -5.98 -0.44
CA GLU A 71 1.94 -6.95 -0.26
C GLU A 71 2.48 -8.32 0.16
N SER A 72 3.53 -8.77 -0.49
CA SER A 72 4.16 -10.05 -0.18
C SER A 72 4.73 -10.07 1.23
N ARG A 73 5.38 -8.99 1.65
CA ARG A 73 5.92 -8.88 3.00
C ARG A 73 4.81 -8.85 4.05
N LEU A 74 3.73 -8.13 3.77
CA LEU A 74 2.57 -8.07 4.66
C LEU A 74 1.99 -9.46 4.89
N TYR A 75 1.86 -10.23 3.82
CA TYR A 75 1.39 -11.62 3.92
C TYR A 75 2.34 -12.48 4.75
N ARG A 76 3.64 -12.42 4.46
CA ARG A 76 4.61 -13.29 5.12
C ARG A 76 4.88 -12.92 6.57
N LEU A 77 4.95 -11.63 6.87
CA LEU A 77 5.32 -11.16 8.20
C LEU A 77 4.11 -11.03 9.13
N ASP A 78 3.01 -10.52 8.63
CA ASP A 78 1.84 -10.21 9.42
C ASP A 78 0.68 -11.15 9.17
N HIS A 79 0.81 -12.09 8.23
CA HIS A 79 -0.24 -13.04 7.84
C HIS A 79 -1.53 -12.35 7.39
N VAL A 80 -1.39 -11.20 6.76
CA VAL A 80 -2.53 -10.42 6.26
C VAL A 80 -2.80 -10.81 4.82
N GLU A 81 -4.03 -11.22 4.54
CA GLU A 81 -4.49 -11.62 3.21
C GLU A 81 -5.58 -10.67 2.71
N HIS A 82 -5.85 -10.75 1.42
CA HIS A 82 -6.95 -10.03 0.77
C HIS A 82 -6.80 -8.51 0.88
N VAL A 83 -5.56 -8.04 0.82
CA VAL A 83 -5.25 -6.62 0.74
C VAL A 83 -4.59 -6.35 -0.60
N LEU A 84 -5.12 -5.39 -1.34
CA LEU A 84 -4.57 -4.96 -2.61
C LEU A 84 -4.12 -3.52 -2.50
N LEU A 85 -2.85 -3.27 -2.78
CA LEU A 85 -2.30 -1.91 -2.79
C LEU A 85 -2.39 -1.38 -4.21
N MET A 86 -3.04 -0.24 -4.37
CA MET A 86 -3.30 0.34 -5.69
C MET A 86 -2.53 1.64 -5.84
N PRO A 87 -1.65 1.73 -6.85
CA PRO A 87 -0.96 2.99 -7.09
C PRO A 87 -1.90 4.01 -7.72
N VAL A 88 -1.90 5.22 -7.17
CA VAL A 88 -2.62 6.34 -7.76
C VAL A 88 -1.56 7.29 -8.28
N LEU A 89 -1.39 7.34 -9.59
CA LEU A 89 -0.42 8.22 -10.20
C LEU A 89 -1.09 9.52 -10.57
N MET A 90 -0.41 10.62 -10.27
CA MET A 90 -0.91 11.91 -10.67
C MET A 90 -0.82 12.05 -12.19
N ALA A 91 -1.94 12.42 -12.81
CA ALA A 91 -1.93 12.68 -14.24
C ALA A 91 -1.08 13.92 -14.52
N ALA A 92 -0.15 13.76 -15.42
CA ALA A 92 0.66 14.88 -15.85
C ALA A 92 -0.18 15.90 -16.62
#